data_bfc75b5cd03229d188c492d561613078
#
_entry.id   bfc75b5cd03229d188c492d561613078
#
_cell.length_a   1.000
_cell.length_b   1.000
_cell.length_c   1.000
_cell.angle_alpha   90.00
_cell.angle_beta   90.00
_cell.angle_gamma   90.00
#
_symmetry.space_group_name_H-M   'P 1'
#
loop_
_entity.id
_entity.type
_entity.pdbx_description
1 polymer ?
#
loop_
_entity_poly.entity_id
_entity_poly.type
_entity_poly.pdbx_seq_one_letter_code
_entity_poly.pdbx_strand_id
1 'polypeptide(L)'
;MDRVRDAMVVDPPQLDGDTSAQEAGETLCRPEVRAVFVSDEGRFLGVVTRKTLVREVVAAGRDPRATVLREIVEVPLNTIGSELPLDEAFRFLEEQDLERVPVLEEGRLVGVLSRAVLQRRLAEDEPPAEDES
;
A
#
# COMPACT_ATOMS: atom_id res chain seq x y z
N MET A 1 -22.88 -6.30 -5.93
CA MET A 1 -22.14 -5.65 -4.84
C MET A 1 -20.66 -5.53 -5.20
N ASP A 2 -20.08 -4.37 -4.93
CA ASP A 2 -18.70 -4.12 -5.29
C ASP A 2 -17.73 -4.84 -4.40
N ARG A 3 -16.60 -5.17 -4.97
CA ARG A 3 -15.51 -5.81 -4.25
C ARG A 3 -14.30 -4.89 -4.24
N VAL A 4 -13.33 -5.24 -3.42
CA VAL A 4 -12.09 -4.47 -3.29
C VAL A 4 -11.48 -4.18 -4.66
N ARG A 5 -11.43 -5.17 -5.55
CA ARG A 5 -10.81 -4.97 -6.87
C ARG A 5 -11.50 -3.90 -7.70
N ASP A 6 -12.74 -3.56 -7.39
CA ASP A 6 -13.48 -2.54 -8.13
C ASP A 6 -13.12 -1.12 -7.69
N ALA A 7 -12.49 -0.96 -6.54
CA ALA A 7 -12.19 0.35 -5.96
C ALA A 7 -10.70 0.58 -5.70
N MET A 8 -9.87 -0.44 -5.80
CA MET A 8 -8.43 -0.30 -5.51
C MET A 8 -7.72 0.40 -6.65
N VAL A 9 -6.56 1.00 -6.34
CA VAL A 9 -5.64 1.48 -7.35
C VAL A 9 -4.91 0.25 -7.89
N VAL A 10 -5.05 0.01 -9.19
CA VAL A 10 -4.56 -1.21 -9.84
C VAL A 10 -3.09 -1.07 -10.19
N ASP A 11 -2.34 -2.17 -10.08
CA ASP A 11 -0.95 -2.24 -10.51
C ASP A 11 -0.09 -1.11 -9.97
N PRO A 12 -0.01 -0.95 -8.64
CA PRO A 12 0.87 0.08 -8.07
C PRO A 12 2.32 -0.20 -8.46
N PRO A 13 3.14 0.85 -8.67
CA PRO A 13 4.53 0.64 -9.00
C PRO A 13 5.25 -0.15 -7.92
N GLN A 14 6.07 -1.09 -8.35
CA GLN A 14 6.82 -1.96 -7.44
C GLN A 14 8.28 -1.95 -7.83
N LEU A 15 9.14 -2.05 -6.82
CA LEU A 15 10.58 -2.21 -7.04
C LEU A 15 10.97 -3.63 -6.65
N ASP A 16 12.01 -4.12 -7.31
CA ASP A 16 12.52 -5.45 -7.01
C ASP A 16 13.29 -5.44 -5.69
N GLY A 17 13.30 -6.58 -5.01
CA GLY A 17 14.01 -6.71 -3.74
C GLY A 17 15.51 -6.47 -3.85
N ASP A 18 16.09 -6.60 -5.04
CA ASP A 18 17.52 -6.32 -5.27
C ASP A 18 17.81 -4.85 -5.50
N THR A 19 16.79 -3.99 -5.60
CA THR A 19 16.97 -2.56 -5.78
C THR A 19 17.67 -1.98 -4.56
N SER A 20 18.56 -1.01 -4.77
CA SER A 20 19.31 -0.39 -3.67
C SER A 20 18.41 0.55 -2.86
N ALA A 21 18.78 0.73 -1.59
CA ALA A 21 18.09 1.70 -0.74
C ALA A 21 18.21 3.10 -1.29
N GLN A 22 19.34 3.41 -1.95
CA GLN A 22 19.54 4.73 -2.56
C GLN A 22 18.49 4.99 -3.63
N GLU A 23 18.24 4.01 -4.48
CA GLU A 23 17.26 4.15 -5.56
C GLU A 23 15.86 4.35 -5.01
N ALA A 24 15.50 3.61 -3.95
CA ALA A 24 14.21 3.80 -3.29
C ALA A 24 14.13 5.19 -2.68
N GLY A 25 15.25 5.67 -2.12
CA GLY A 25 15.30 7.02 -1.56
C GLY A 25 15.05 8.08 -2.61
N GLU A 26 15.61 7.90 -3.80
CA GLU A 26 15.37 8.84 -4.89
C GLU A 26 13.89 8.90 -5.26
N THR A 27 13.23 7.74 -5.30
CA THR A 27 11.80 7.70 -5.56
C THR A 27 11.02 8.40 -4.45
N LEU A 28 11.41 8.16 -3.21
CA LEU A 28 10.71 8.73 -2.06
C LEU A 28 11.01 10.21 -1.83
N CYS A 29 11.93 10.80 -2.62
CA CYS A 29 12.14 12.25 -2.60
C CYS A 29 10.94 13.00 -3.17
N ARG A 30 10.12 12.34 -3.98
CA ARG A 30 8.91 12.98 -4.51
C ARG A 30 7.85 13.03 -3.43
N PRO A 31 7.30 14.24 -3.13
CA PRO A 31 6.37 14.37 -2.00
C PRO A 31 5.12 13.50 -2.13
N GLU A 32 4.67 13.24 -3.35
CA GLU A 32 3.47 12.46 -3.56
C GLU A 32 3.68 10.97 -3.35
N VAL A 33 4.94 10.50 -3.34
CA VAL A 33 5.22 9.08 -3.12
C VAL A 33 5.36 8.84 -1.63
N ARG A 34 4.45 8.06 -1.07
CA ARG A 34 4.45 7.81 0.37
C ARG A 34 5.12 6.52 0.75
N ALA A 35 5.12 5.57 -0.16
CA ALA A 35 5.70 4.26 0.09
C ALA A 35 6.14 3.65 -1.23
N VAL A 36 7.12 2.78 -1.15
CA VAL A 36 7.58 1.99 -2.28
C VAL A 36 7.22 0.54 -1.95
N PHE A 37 6.54 -0.11 -2.88
CA PHE A 37 6.18 -1.52 -2.73
C PHE A 37 7.29 -2.37 -3.31
N VAL A 38 7.63 -3.46 -2.61
CA VAL A 38 8.76 -4.31 -2.98
C VAL A 38 8.27 -5.72 -3.23
N SER A 39 8.68 -6.27 -4.35
CA SER A 39 8.33 -7.64 -4.73
C SER A 39 9.54 -8.35 -5.31
N ASP A 40 9.57 -9.67 -5.16
CA ASP A 40 10.59 -10.53 -5.75
C ASP A 40 9.89 -11.58 -6.60
N GLU A 41 10.21 -11.60 -7.89
CA GLU A 41 9.65 -12.60 -8.80
C GLU A 41 8.14 -12.69 -8.67
N GLY A 42 7.50 -11.53 -8.59
CA GLY A 42 6.06 -11.45 -8.50
C GLY A 42 5.49 -11.63 -7.10
N ARG A 43 6.33 -11.98 -6.12
CA ARG A 43 5.86 -12.20 -4.75
C ARG A 43 6.05 -10.92 -3.94
N PHE A 44 4.99 -10.46 -3.31
CA PHE A 44 5.03 -9.24 -2.52
C PHE A 44 5.85 -9.46 -1.25
N LEU A 45 6.84 -8.61 -1.00
CA LEU A 45 7.66 -8.69 0.19
C LEU A 45 7.22 -7.69 1.26
N GLY A 46 6.84 -6.50 0.87
CA GLY A 46 6.45 -5.48 1.83
C GLY A 46 6.65 -4.07 1.30
N VAL A 47 6.83 -3.13 2.21
CA VAL A 47 6.92 -1.72 1.87
C VAL A 47 8.17 -1.08 2.46
N VAL A 48 8.64 -0.02 1.80
CA VAL A 48 9.72 0.83 2.30
C VAL A 48 9.21 2.26 2.25
N THR A 49 9.32 2.95 3.38
CA THR A 49 8.90 4.35 3.50
C THR A 49 10.12 5.20 3.87
N ARG A 50 9.92 6.53 3.92
CA ARG A 50 10.99 7.42 4.39
C ARG A 50 11.45 7.04 5.78
N LYS A 51 10.51 6.69 6.65
CA LYS A 51 10.83 6.28 8.01
C LYS A 51 11.66 5.00 8.00
N THR A 52 11.35 4.05 7.11
CA THR A 52 12.13 2.83 6.98
C THR A 52 13.59 3.17 6.65
N LEU A 53 13.79 4.07 5.68
CA LEU A 53 15.15 4.44 5.28
C LEU A 53 15.91 5.15 6.41
N VAL A 54 15.23 6.03 7.12
CA VAL A 54 15.87 6.72 8.24
C VAL A 54 16.31 5.73 9.31
N ARG A 55 15.40 4.81 9.66
CA ARG A 55 15.67 3.87 10.75
C ARG A 55 16.67 2.78 10.36
N GLU A 56 16.48 2.19 9.17
CA GLU A 56 17.23 1.00 8.80
C GLU A 56 18.50 1.30 8.03
N VAL A 57 18.63 2.48 7.47
CA VAL A 57 19.82 2.84 6.68
C VAL A 57 20.60 3.96 7.36
N VAL A 58 19.96 5.12 7.59
CA VAL A 58 20.67 6.27 8.14
C VAL A 58 21.08 6.02 9.58
N ALA A 59 20.12 5.70 10.45
CA ALA A 59 20.41 5.49 11.87
C ALA A 59 21.27 4.25 12.09
N ALA A 60 21.13 3.26 11.22
CA ALA A 60 21.89 2.02 11.35
C ALA A 60 23.30 2.13 10.77
N GLY A 61 23.63 3.25 10.13
CA GLY A 61 24.96 3.46 9.56
C GLY A 61 25.26 2.61 8.35
N ARG A 62 24.23 2.21 7.61
CA ARG A 62 24.42 1.36 6.42
C ARG A 62 24.65 2.23 5.18
N ASP A 63 25.37 1.66 4.22
CA ASP A 63 25.60 2.31 2.94
C ASP A 63 24.36 2.11 2.06
N PRO A 64 23.67 3.19 1.67
CA PRO A 64 22.44 3.04 0.87
C PRO A 64 22.70 2.41 -0.50
N ARG A 65 23.91 2.53 -1.03
CA ARG A 65 24.22 1.92 -2.33
C ARG A 65 24.45 0.43 -2.23
N ALA A 66 24.84 -0.06 -1.05
CA ALA A 66 25.14 -1.46 -0.83
C ALA A 66 24.03 -2.20 -0.10
N THR A 67 22.99 -1.50 0.31
CA THR A 67 21.86 -2.10 1.02
C THR A 67 20.74 -2.33 0.02
N VAL A 68 20.24 -3.56 -0.08
CA VAL A 68 19.13 -3.85 -0.98
C VAL A 68 17.83 -3.87 -0.20
N LEU A 69 16.73 -3.62 -0.92
CA LEU A 69 15.43 -3.42 -0.27
C LEU A 69 14.94 -4.65 0.48
N ARG A 70 15.26 -5.85 0.00
CA ARG A 70 14.80 -7.04 0.70
C ARG A 70 15.34 -7.13 2.12
N GLU A 71 16.48 -6.46 2.39
CA GLU A 71 17.09 -6.49 3.73
C GLU A 71 16.40 -5.55 4.71
N ILE A 72 15.69 -4.53 4.22
CA ILE A 72 15.12 -3.52 5.09
C ILE A 72 13.61 -3.39 4.97
N VAL A 73 13.00 -4.10 4.03
CA VAL A 73 11.56 -4.02 3.77
C VAL A 73 10.76 -4.36 5.02
N GLU A 74 9.67 -3.62 5.22
CA GLU A 74 8.76 -3.88 6.34
C GLU A 74 7.57 -4.67 5.83
N VAL A 75 7.31 -5.81 6.47
CA VAL A 75 6.16 -6.63 6.13
C VAL A 75 4.93 -5.99 6.78
N PRO A 76 3.93 -5.58 6.00
CA PRO A 76 2.76 -4.96 6.62
C PRO A 76 2.00 -5.97 7.48
N LEU A 77 1.47 -5.49 8.59
CA LEU A 77 0.70 -6.34 9.48
C LEU A 77 -0.62 -6.75 8.86
N ASN A 78 -1.13 -5.96 7.93
CA ASN A 78 -2.45 -6.18 7.35
C ASN A 78 -2.39 -6.13 5.83
N THR A 79 -3.01 -7.11 5.19
CA THR A 79 -3.27 -7.11 3.76
C THR A 79 -4.68 -7.67 3.56
N ILE A 80 -5.29 -7.39 2.42
CA ILE A 80 -6.61 -7.93 2.13
C ILE A 80 -6.64 -8.52 0.74
N GLY A 81 -7.64 -9.37 0.49
CA GLY A 81 -7.82 -9.98 -0.82
C GLY A 81 -8.70 -9.12 -1.71
N SER A 82 -8.53 -9.26 -3.01
CA SER A 82 -9.26 -8.46 -3.99
C SER A 82 -10.74 -8.81 -4.07
N GLU A 83 -11.12 -9.99 -3.61
CA GLU A 83 -12.51 -10.44 -3.68
C GLU A 83 -13.35 -10.03 -2.48
N LEU A 84 -12.74 -9.44 -1.47
CA LEU A 84 -13.47 -9.02 -0.27
C LEU A 84 -14.53 -7.98 -0.63
N PRO A 85 -15.75 -8.08 -0.09
CA PRO A 85 -16.76 -7.05 -0.34
C PRO A 85 -16.32 -5.70 0.22
N LEU A 86 -16.69 -4.62 -0.47
CA LEU A 86 -16.22 -3.28 -0.11
C LEU A 86 -16.64 -2.85 1.28
N ASP A 87 -17.86 -3.16 1.68
CA ASP A 87 -18.33 -2.76 3.01
C ASP A 87 -17.53 -3.45 4.12
N GLU A 88 -17.14 -4.70 3.90
CA GLU A 88 -16.28 -5.40 4.86
C GLU A 88 -14.88 -4.81 4.89
N ALA A 89 -14.35 -4.44 3.72
CA ALA A 89 -13.04 -3.82 3.64
C ALA A 89 -13.03 -2.48 4.38
N PHE A 90 -14.09 -1.69 4.21
CA PHE A 90 -14.17 -0.39 4.88
C PHE A 90 -14.19 -0.58 6.40
N ARG A 91 -14.99 -1.52 6.86
CA ARG A 91 -15.06 -1.83 8.30
C ARG A 91 -13.70 -2.25 8.83
N PHE A 92 -12.98 -3.08 8.06
CA PHE A 92 -11.64 -3.53 8.43
C PHE A 92 -10.68 -2.35 8.57
N LEU A 93 -10.69 -1.45 7.58
CA LEU A 93 -9.81 -0.28 7.62
C LEU A 93 -10.12 0.62 8.82
N GLU A 94 -11.41 0.78 9.14
CA GLU A 94 -11.80 1.57 10.29
C GLU A 94 -11.38 0.92 11.60
N GLU A 95 -11.63 -0.37 11.73
CA GLU A 95 -11.32 -1.08 12.97
C GLU A 95 -9.82 -1.12 13.24
N GLN A 96 -9.01 -1.23 12.19
CA GLN A 96 -7.57 -1.27 12.32
C GLN A 96 -6.93 0.10 12.23
N ASP A 97 -7.73 1.15 12.02
CA ASP A 97 -7.27 2.52 11.88
C ASP A 97 -6.20 2.65 10.79
N LEU A 98 -6.51 2.12 9.63
CA LEU A 98 -5.60 2.12 8.49
C LEU A 98 -6.07 3.11 7.44
N GLU A 99 -5.12 3.88 6.88
CA GLU A 99 -5.43 4.77 5.76
C GLU A 99 -5.35 4.05 4.43
N ARG A 100 -4.49 3.05 4.34
CA ARG A 100 -4.25 2.28 3.13
C ARG A 100 -3.94 0.84 3.50
N VAL A 101 -4.23 -0.06 2.56
CA VAL A 101 -3.90 -1.46 2.77
C VAL A 101 -3.53 -2.08 1.43
N PRO A 102 -2.45 -2.87 1.38
CA PRO A 102 -2.11 -3.61 0.16
C PRO A 102 -3.14 -4.69 -0.13
N VAL A 103 -3.44 -4.87 -1.41
CA VAL A 103 -4.39 -5.89 -1.86
C VAL A 103 -3.61 -6.97 -2.59
N LEU A 104 -3.75 -8.20 -2.13
CA LEU A 104 -3.00 -9.32 -2.68
C LEU A 104 -3.92 -10.34 -3.33
N GLU A 105 -3.38 -11.03 -4.35
CA GLU A 105 -3.96 -12.23 -4.92
C GLU A 105 -2.86 -13.26 -5.00
N GLU A 106 -3.00 -14.35 -4.27
CA GLU A 106 -2.03 -15.45 -4.29
C GLU A 106 -0.59 -14.96 -4.03
N GLY A 107 -0.46 -14.06 -3.07
CA GLY A 107 0.85 -13.56 -2.67
C GLY A 107 1.40 -12.45 -3.54
N ARG A 108 0.68 -12.02 -4.56
CA ARG A 108 1.10 -10.97 -5.46
C ARG A 108 0.36 -9.68 -5.14
N LEU A 109 1.06 -8.57 -5.19
CA LEU A 109 0.44 -7.27 -4.97
C LEU A 109 -0.30 -6.87 -6.24
N VAL A 110 -1.62 -6.76 -6.16
CA VAL A 110 -2.43 -6.37 -7.32
C VAL A 110 -3.01 -4.99 -7.19
N GLY A 111 -2.99 -4.40 -6.01
CA GLY A 111 -3.53 -3.06 -5.84
C GLY A 111 -3.31 -2.53 -4.45
N VAL A 112 -3.78 -1.30 -4.24
CA VAL A 112 -3.77 -0.65 -2.93
C VAL A 112 -5.15 -0.04 -2.72
N LEU A 113 -5.73 -0.27 -1.56
CA LEU A 113 -7.03 0.30 -1.23
C LEU A 113 -6.84 1.43 -0.24
N SER A 114 -7.42 2.59 -0.55
CA SER A 114 -7.34 3.78 0.28
C SER A 114 -8.67 4.00 0.98
N ARG A 115 -8.61 4.29 2.29
CA ARG A 115 -9.84 4.54 3.06
C ARG A 115 -10.60 5.75 2.51
N ALA A 116 -9.87 6.80 2.12
CA ALA A 116 -10.51 8.00 1.60
C ALA A 116 -11.25 7.73 0.29
N VAL A 117 -10.62 6.97 -0.62
CA VAL A 117 -11.26 6.60 -1.88
C VAL A 117 -12.48 5.74 -1.62
N LEU A 118 -12.37 4.81 -0.68
CA LEU A 118 -13.44 3.91 -0.35
C LEU A 118 -14.63 4.65 0.26
N GLN A 119 -14.36 5.63 1.12
CA GLN A 119 -15.44 6.45 1.69
C GLN A 119 -16.21 7.18 0.61
N ARG A 120 -15.51 7.76 -0.36
CA ARG A 120 -16.19 8.44 -1.47
C ARG A 120 -17.00 7.47 -2.30
N ARG A 121 -16.46 6.28 -2.55
CA ARG A 121 -17.15 5.28 -3.35
C ARG A 121 -18.44 4.82 -2.69
N LEU A 122 -18.39 4.56 -1.39
CA LEU A 122 -19.56 4.14 -0.65
C LEU A 122 -20.60 5.24 -0.56
N ALA A 123 -20.17 6.50 -0.43
CA ALA A 123 -21.10 7.62 -0.42
C ALA A 123 -21.80 7.77 -1.77
N GLU A 124 -21.09 7.54 -2.87
CA GLU A 124 -21.68 7.60 -4.20
C GLU A 124 -22.69 6.50 -4.43
N ASP A 125 -22.52 5.36 -3.78
CA ASP A 125 -23.43 4.23 -3.94
C ASP A 125 -24.69 4.36 -3.10
N GLU A 126 -24.73 5.35 -2.17
CA GLU A 126 -25.92 5.57 -1.36
C GLU A 126 -26.97 6.34 -2.15
N PRO A 127 -28.25 6.05 -1.94
CA PRO A 127 -29.27 6.86 -2.60
C PRO A 127 -29.19 8.31 -2.12
N PRO A 128 -29.54 9.28 -2.97
CA PRO A 128 -29.53 10.68 -2.55
C PRO A 128 -30.45 10.90 -1.36
N ALA A 129 -30.08 11.85 -0.50
CA ALA A 129 -30.92 12.22 0.63
C ALA A 129 -32.21 12.80 0.07
N GLU A 130 -33.31 12.44 0.72
CA GLU A 130 -34.52 12.96 0.25
C GLU A 130 -34.68 14.31 0.55
N ASP A 131 -34.67 14.89 0.59
CA ASP A 131 -34.62 16.07 0.98
C ASP A 131 -34.97 16.69 0.95
N GLU A 132 -34.59 16.75 1.07
CA GLU A 132 -34.42 17.34 1.13
C GLU A 132 -35.01 18.13 0.65
N SER A 133 -35.39 18.16 0.42
CA SER A 133 -35.85 18.95 -0.18
C SER A 133 -36.65 19.63 0.03
#